data_7012bc0bc883df0d0b2a8c389ac79c60
#
_entry.id   7012bc0bc883df0d0b2a8c389ac79c60
#
_cell.length_a   1.000
_cell.length_b   1.000
_cell.length_c   1.000
_cell.angle_alpha   90.00
_cell.angle_beta   90.00
_cell.angle_gamma   90.00
#
_symmetry.space_group_name_H-M   'P 1'
#
loop_
_entity.id
_entity.type
_entity.pdbx_description
1 polymer ?
#
loop_
_entity_poly.entity_id
_entity_poly.type
_entity_poly.pdbx_seq_one_letter_code
_entity_poly.pdbx_strand_id
1 'polypeptide(L)'
;SNLPPSLTHLTFGWNFNQNVSKLPPFITHLTFGSHFNKDVSVLPNGITHLIFGHWFNQNVSKLTHGITHLTFGNYFNQDVSFLPPFLTHLTFGSRFNQDVSALPPFLTHLTFGYFFNQDVSKLPHSLTHLIFGLDFNRDISNLPSSLTHLTFGNCFNQDASVLPPLLTHLIFGTHFNKQCNVPPNVKYLRLNCNNLYIINSLPNSVAELELGSDFNLELNNLPTSIKILRIYKYSDYNMDLNCLPDFIEELHLNKYYKKRILHIPHNLKKIVCHKDYPYINDFVTHDVEIY
;
A
#
# COMPACT_ATOMS: atom_id res chain seq x y z
N SER A 1 -38.80 -8.54 -2.41
CA SER A 1 -38.52 -9.95 -2.73
C SER A 1 -37.98 -10.61 -1.46
N ASN A 2 -38.54 -11.78 -1.12
CA ASN A 2 -38.07 -12.53 0.03
C ASN A 2 -36.75 -13.23 -0.36
N LEU A 3 -35.66 -12.82 0.29
CA LEU A 3 -34.37 -13.50 0.16
C LEU A 3 -34.42 -14.86 0.88
N PRO A 4 -33.74 -15.90 0.39
CA PRO A 4 -33.68 -17.20 1.09
C PRO A 4 -33.10 -17.02 2.50
N PRO A 5 -33.73 -17.62 3.52
CA PRO A 5 -33.28 -17.46 4.91
C PRO A 5 -31.88 -18.07 5.16
N SER A 6 -31.44 -19.03 4.34
CA SER A 6 -30.12 -19.70 4.43
C SER A 6 -29.00 -18.92 3.71
N LEU A 7 -29.30 -17.72 3.18
CA LEU A 7 -28.31 -16.92 2.44
C LEU A 7 -27.18 -16.46 3.35
N THR A 8 -25.93 -16.75 2.95
CA THR A 8 -24.70 -16.36 3.68
C THR A 8 -23.95 -15.23 3.03
N HIS A 9 -24.07 -15.06 1.71
CA HIS A 9 -23.36 -14.04 0.94
C HIS A 9 -24.37 -13.21 0.14
N LEU A 10 -24.33 -11.89 0.28
CA LEU A 10 -25.24 -10.99 -0.42
C LEU A 10 -24.48 -9.80 -0.98
N THR A 11 -24.61 -9.58 -2.28
CA THR A 11 -24.11 -8.39 -2.96
C THR A 11 -25.27 -7.63 -3.61
N PHE A 12 -25.44 -6.39 -3.21
CA PHE A 12 -26.43 -5.50 -3.80
C PHE A 12 -25.90 -4.82 -5.06
N GLY A 13 -26.78 -4.63 -6.04
CA GLY A 13 -26.45 -3.92 -7.28
C GLY A 13 -26.18 -2.44 -7.07
N TRP A 14 -25.61 -1.80 -8.07
CA TRP A 14 -25.12 -0.43 -8.10
C TRP A 14 -26.09 0.61 -7.53
N ASN A 15 -27.37 0.55 -7.94
CA ASN A 15 -28.40 1.52 -7.59
C ASN A 15 -29.20 1.18 -6.33
N PHE A 16 -28.87 0.10 -5.63
CA PHE A 16 -29.59 -0.28 -4.43
C PHE A 16 -29.43 0.78 -3.33
N ASN A 17 -30.54 1.34 -2.85
CA ASN A 17 -30.59 2.32 -1.76
C ASN A 17 -31.90 2.20 -0.95
N GLN A 18 -32.23 0.99 -0.52
CA GLN A 18 -33.43 0.68 0.26
C GLN A 18 -33.07 0.31 1.71
N ASN A 19 -34.08 0.33 2.59
CA ASN A 19 -33.95 -0.14 3.97
C ASN A 19 -33.53 -1.62 4.03
N VAL A 20 -32.62 -1.95 4.95
CA VAL A 20 -32.03 -3.29 5.11
C VAL A 20 -32.40 -3.96 6.43
N SER A 21 -33.42 -3.50 7.12
CA SER A 21 -33.89 -4.05 8.42
C SER A 21 -34.42 -5.49 8.36
N LYS A 22 -34.66 -6.04 7.16
CA LYS A 22 -35.22 -7.38 6.94
C LYS A 22 -34.26 -8.29 6.18
N LEU A 23 -32.96 -8.18 6.42
CA LEU A 23 -31.97 -9.09 5.83
C LEU A 23 -32.01 -10.48 6.52
N PRO A 24 -31.73 -11.57 5.78
CA PRO A 24 -31.61 -12.91 6.35
C PRO A 24 -30.56 -12.97 7.47
N PRO A 25 -30.86 -13.73 8.57
CA PRO A 25 -30.02 -13.72 9.78
C PRO A 25 -28.66 -14.41 9.63
N PHE A 26 -28.48 -15.26 8.63
CA PHE A 26 -27.24 -16.04 8.42
C PHE A 26 -26.24 -15.40 7.46
N ILE A 27 -26.47 -14.14 7.04
CA ILE A 27 -25.51 -13.41 6.21
C ILE A 27 -24.22 -13.20 7.00
N THR A 28 -23.11 -13.65 6.42
CA THR A 28 -21.73 -13.46 6.91
C THR A 28 -20.95 -12.46 6.07
N HIS A 29 -21.25 -12.37 4.77
CA HIS A 29 -20.60 -11.46 3.82
C HIS A 29 -21.64 -10.57 3.15
N LEU A 30 -21.50 -9.26 3.35
CA LEU A 30 -22.43 -8.28 2.83
C LEU A 30 -21.71 -7.17 2.08
N THR A 31 -22.04 -7.00 0.80
CA THR A 31 -21.52 -5.94 -0.03
C THR A 31 -22.64 -5.05 -0.54
N PHE A 32 -22.51 -3.76 -0.29
CA PHE A 32 -23.44 -2.75 -0.80
C PHE A 32 -22.92 -2.13 -2.09
N GLY A 33 -23.86 -1.86 -3.02
CA GLY A 33 -23.58 -1.15 -4.26
C GLY A 33 -23.30 0.35 -4.04
N SER A 34 -22.90 1.02 -5.10
CA SER A 34 -22.37 2.39 -5.06
C SER A 34 -23.28 3.39 -4.39
N HIS A 35 -24.62 3.36 -4.66
CA HIS A 35 -25.56 4.37 -4.19
C HIS A 35 -26.17 4.09 -2.81
N PHE A 36 -25.79 2.98 -2.16
CA PHE A 36 -26.34 2.70 -0.84
C PHE A 36 -25.89 3.73 0.20
N ASN A 37 -26.87 4.39 0.84
CA ASN A 37 -26.65 5.40 1.88
C ASN A 37 -27.83 5.42 2.88
N LYS A 38 -28.16 4.26 3.49
CA LYS A 38 -29.22 4.11 4.48
C LYS A 38 -28.65 3.68 5.82
N ASP A 39 -29.45 3.81 6.87
CA ASP A 39 -29.13 3.34 8.23
C ASP A 39 -28.78 1.85 8.24
N VAL A 40 -27.73 1.50 8.99
CA VAL A 40 -27.16 0.17 9.13
C VAL A 40 -27.15 -0.31 10.59
N SER A 41 -27.89 0.37 11.47
CA SER A 41 -27.97 0.07 12.92
C SER A 41 -28.61 -1.28 13.24
N VAL A 42 -29.25 -1.93 12.27
CA VAL A 42 -30.02 -3.18 12.43
C VAL A 42 -29.53 -4.31 11.51
N LEU A 43 -28.26 -4.31 11.13
CA LEU A 43 -27.68 -5.38 10.33
C LEU A 43 -27.63 -6.71 11.12
N PRO A 44 -27.71 -7.89 10.43
CA PRO A 44 -27.59 -9.21 11.07
C PRO A 44 -26.30 -9.39 11.87
N ASN A 45 -26.38 -10.01 13.04
CA ASN A 45 -25.25 -10.19 13.95
C ASN A 45 -24.16 -11.17 13.42
N GLY A 46 -24.51 -12.00 12.42
CA GLY A 46 -23.59 -12.97 11.82
C GLY A 46 -22.57 -12.38 10.84
N ILE A 47 -22.69 -11.08 10.51
CA ILE A 47 -21.81 -10.46 9.52
C ILE A 47 -20.38 -10.37 10.05
N THR A 48 -19.44 -10.92 9.28
CA THR A 48 -17.99 -10.86 9.52
C THR A 48 -17.28 -9.97 8.50
N HIS A 49 -17.79 -9.89 7.27
CA HIS A 49 -17.22 -9.09 6.18
C HIS A 49 -18.27 -8.11 5.65
N LEU A 50 -17.96 -6.82 5.73
CA LEU A 50 -18.86 -5.75 5.34
C LEU A 50 -18.16 -4.76 4.42
N ILE A 51 -18.72 -4.56 3.21
CA ILE A 51 -18.21 -3.62 2.23
C ILE A 51 -19.30 -2.62 1.89
N PHE A 52 -19.00 -1.34 2.08
CA PHE A 52 -19.86 -0.24 1.68
C PHE A 52 -19.45 0.34 0.33
N GLY A 53 -20.45 0.73 -0.46
CA GLY A 53 -20.25 1.36 -1.75
C GLY A 53 -19.85 2.83 -1.67
N HIS A 54 -19.66 3.44 -2.82
CA HIS A 54 -19.06 4.76 -3.03
C HIS A 54 -19.69 5.89 -2.18
N TRP A 55 -21.03 5.98 -2.13
CA TRP A 55 -21.76 7.10 -1.53
C TRP A 55 -22.14 6.90 -0.06
N PHE A 56 -21.79 5.78 0.54
CA PHE A 56 -22.14 5.51 1.94
C PHE A 56 -21.47 6.51 2.88
N ASN A 57 -22.28 7.21 3.70
CA ASN A 57 -21.82 8.18 4.70
C ASN A 57 -22.80 8.29 5.89
N GLN A 58 -23.22 7.14 6.45
CA GLN A 58 -24.09 7.08 7.62
C GLN A 58 -23.32 6.73 8.88
N ASN A 59 -23.95 6.97 10.05
CA ASN A 59 -23.41 6.59 11.34
C ASN A 59 -23.18 5.07 11.45
N VAL A 60 -22.05 4.66 11.97
CA VAL A 60 -21.59 3.27 12.09
C VAL A 60 -21.38 2.81 13.53
N SER A 61 -21.76 3.62 14.51
CA SER A 61 -21.57 3.34 15.95
C SER A 61 -22.34 2.11 16.46
N LYS A 62 -23.31 1.60 15.69
CA LYS A 62 -24.13 0.44 16.04
C LYS A 62 -23.88 -0.76 15.13
N LEU A 63 -22.76 -0.81 14.43
CA LEU A 63 -22.38 -2.00 13.67
C LEU A 63 -22.20 -3.21 14.59
N THR A 64 -22.52 -4.39 14.07
CA THR A 64 -22.47 -5.64 14.83
C THR A 64 -21.04 -6.00 15.25
N HIS A 65 -20.86 -6.52 16.46
CA HIS A 65 -19.54 -6.80 17.05
C HIS A 65 -18.75 -7.91 16.31
N GLY A 66 -19.43 -8.78 15.55
CA GLY A 66 -18.82 -9.90 14.82
C GLY A 66 -18.01 -9.50 13.59
N ILE A 67 -18.05 -8.23 13.16
CA ILE A 67 -17.36 -7.78 11.96
C ILE A 67 -15.85 -7.78 12.21
N THR A 68 -15.10 -8.49 11.33
CA THR A 68 -13.64 -8.59 11.33
C THR A 68 -13.01 -7.85 10.16
N HIS A 69 -13.75 -7.71 9.05
CA HIS A 69 -13.31 -7.03 7.83
C HIS A 69 -14.31 -5.95 7.44
N LEU A 70 -13.86 -4.69 7.37
CA LEU A 70 -14.70 -3.55 7.07
C LEU A 70 -14.04 -2.66 6.02
N THR A 71 -14.78 -2.41 4.94
CA THR A 71 -14.34 -1.51 3.88
C THR A 71 -15.37 -0.41 3.67
N PHE A 72 -14.94 0.83 3.74
CA PHE A 72 -15.75 2.00 3.44
C PHE A 72 -15.51 2.52 2.02
N GLY A 73 -16.57 3.04 1.41
CA GLY A 73 -16.50 3.69 0.12
C GLY A 73 -15.96 5.14 0.19
N ASN A 74 -15.84 5.77 -0.97
CA ASN A 74 -15.08 7.02 -1.11
C ASN A 74 -15.66 8.22 -0.33
N TYR A 75 -16.95 8.27 -0.08
CA TYR A 75 -17.60 9.41 0.56
C TYR A 75 -17.74 9.28 2.08
N PHE A 76 -17.37 8.14 2.65
CA PHE A 76 -17.46 7.94 4.10
C PHE A 76 -16.52 8.88 4.84
N ASN A 77 -17.08 9.67 5.78
CA ASN A 77 -16.35 10.61 6.63
C ASN A 77 -17.09 10.86 7.97
N GLN A 78 -17.51 9.76 8.65
CA GLN A 78 -18.16 9.81 9.94
C GLN A 78 -17.22 9.40 11.07
N ASP A 79 -17.63 9.67 12.31
CA ASP A 79 -16.94 9.23 13.53
C ASP A 79 -16.79 7.70 13.56
N VAL A 80 -15.61 7.23 13.94
CA VAL A 80 -15.21 5.81 14.00
C VAL A 80 -14.82 5.36 15.41
N SER A 81 -15.12 6.16 16.43
CA SER A 81 -14.78 5.85 17.83
C SER A 81 -15.45 4.59 18.38
N PHE A 82 -16.51 4.11 17.75
CA PHE A 82 -17.30 2.96 18.19
C PHE A 82 -17.37 1.84 17.13
N LEU A 83 -16.31 1.63 16.38
CA LEU A 83 -16.22 0.50 15.45
C LEU A 83 -16.21 -0.86 16.18
N PRO A 84 -16.63 -1.96 15.49
CA PRO A 84 -16.63 -3.31 16.06
C PRO A 84 -15.28 -3.68 16.67
N PRO A 85 -15.23 -4.19 17.92
CA PRO A 85 -14.00 -4.37 18.67
C PRO A 85 -13.06 -5.45 18.13
N PHE A 86 -13.58 -6.40 17.35
CA PHE A 86 -12.81 -7.52 16.79
C PHE A 86 -12.35 -7.29 15.34
N LEU A 87 -12.43 -6.04 14.86
CA LEU A 87 -11.88 -5.70 13.55
C LEU A 87 -10.39 -6.04 13.45
N THR A 88 -10.02 -6.74 12.39
CA THR A 88 -8.65 -7.05 12.01
C THR A 88 -8.22 -6.31 10.75
N HIS A 89 -9.17 -6.04 9.83
CA HIS A 89 -8.93 -5.37 8.56
C HIS A 89 -9.88 -4.18 8.39
N LEU A 90 -9.31 -3.00 8.17
CA LEU A 90 -10.07 -1.76 7.99
C LEU A 90 -9.52 -0.97 6.81
N THR A 91 -10.40 -0.67 5.86
CA THR A 91 -10.07 0.16 4.70
C THR A 91 -11.01 1.35 4.63
N PHE A 92 -10.45 2.54 4.58
CA PHE A 92 -11.16 3.79 4.36
C PHE A 92 -11.06 4.25 2.91
N GLY A 93 -12.15 4.84 2.41
CA GLY A 93 -12.19 5.47 1.09
C GLY A 93 -11.61 6.88 1.08
N SER A 94 -11.64 7.52 -0.08
CA SER A 94 -10.87 8.74 -0.37
C SER A 94 -11.13 9.92 0.57
N ARG A 95 -12.37 10.13 1.01
CA ARG A 95 -12.76 11.33 1.78
C ARG A 95 -12.63 11.21 3.29
N PHE A 96 -12.29 10.04 3.80
CA PHE A 96 -12.17 9.86 5.25
C PHE A 96 -11.02 10.70 5.80
N ASN A 97 -11.34 11.58 6.78
CA ASN A 97 -10.37 12.43 7.46
C ASN A 97 -10.82 12.76 8.90
N GLN A 98 -11.28 11.76 9.67
CA GLN A 98 -11.69 11.89 11.06
C GLN A 98 -10.62 11.38 12.02
N ASP A 99 -10.79 11.68 13.32
CA ASP A 99 -9.94 11.16 14.40
C ASP A 99 -9.92 9.62 14.41
N VAL A 100 -8.74 9.05 14.61
CA VAL A 100 -8.47 7.61 14.63
C VAL A 100 -7.86 7.15 15.95
N SER A 101 -7.92 7.99 16.98
CA SER A 101 -7.33 7.70 18.32
C SER A 101 -8.01 6.55 19.07
N ALA A 102 -9.22 6.15 18.66
CA ALA A 102 -10.03 5.10 19.29
C ALA A 102 -10.29 3.89 18.39
N LEU A 103 -9.41 3.61 17.42
CA LEU A 103 -9.55 2.43 16.56
C LEU A 103 -9.44 1.11 17.36
N PRO A 104 -10.13 0.03 16.91
CA PRO A 104 -10.15 -1.25 17.60
C PRO A 104 -8.74 -1.85 17.81
N PRO A 105 -8.48 -2.45 18.99
CA PRO A 105 -7.13 -2.85 19.40
C PRO A 105 -6.56 -4.08 18.68
N PHE A 106 -7.39 -4.85 17.95
CA PHE A 106 -6.97 -6.05 17.22
C PHE A 106 -6.70 -5.81 15.73
N LEU A 107 -6.72 -4.54 15.28
CA LEU A 107 -6.41 -4.22 13.88
C LEU A 107 -4.98 -4.63 13.52
N THR A 108 -4.87 -5.42 12.46
CA THR A 108 -3.60 -5.84 11.85
C THR A 108 -3.33 -5.14 10.52
N HIS A 109 -4.41 -4.80 9.78
CA HIS A 109 -4.33 -4.17 8.47
C HIS A 109 -5.17 -2.90 8.45
N LEU A 110 -4.54 -1.77 8.13
CA LEU A 110 -5.20 -0.47 8.05
C LEU A 110 -4.78 0.26 6.77
N THR A 111 -5.78 0.63 5.98
CA THR A 111 -5.57 1.43 4.77
C THR A 111 -6.38 2.70 4.85
N PHE A 112 -5.71 3.84 4.71
CA PHE A 112 -6.30 5.15 4.60
C PHE A 112 -6.48 5.57 3.14
N GLY A 113 -7.55 6.32 2.89
CA GLY A 113 -7.84 6.90 1.58
C GLY A 113 -7.09 8.21 1.31
N TYR A 114 -7.37 8.78 0.17
CA TYR A 114 -6.64 9.89 -0.47
C TYR A 114 -6.41 11.11 0.44
N PHE A 115 -7.48 11.63 1.12
CA PHE A 115 -7.46 12.88 1.87
C PHE A 115 -7.16 12.74 3.36
N PHE A 116 -6.84 11.53 3.84
CA PHE A 116 -6.55 11.33 5.26
C PHE A 116 -5.27 12.06 5.66
N ASN A 117 -5.38 12.95 6.68
CA ASN A 117 -4.26 13.72 7.21
C ASN A 117 -4.46 14.09 8.69
N GLN A 118 -4.80 13.11 9.54
CA GLN A 118 -4.99 13.28 10.99
C GLN A 118 -3.81 12.70 11.79
N ASP A 119 -3.82 12.96 13.11
CA ASP A 119 -2.86 12.39 14.06
C ASP A 119 -2.96 10.86 14.11
N VAL A 120 -1.81 10.19 14.08
CA VAL A 120 -1.67 8.74 14.09
C VAL A 120 -0.89 8.22 15.30
N SER A 121 -0.65 9.07 16.29
CA SER A 121 0.14 8.75 17.49
C SER A 121 -0.47 7.67 18.38
N LYS A 122 -1.76 7.35 18.21
CA LYS A 122 -2.52 6.37 19.01
C LYS A 122 -3.02 5.17 18.19
N LEU A 123 -2.39 4.87 17.07
CA LEU A 123 -2.75 3.68 16.29
C LEU A 123 -2.54 2.38 17.09
N PRO A 124 -3.37 1.35 16.88
CA PRO A 124 -3.26 0.07 17.59
C PRO A 124 -1.90 -0.60 17.44
N HIS A 125 -1.34 -1.09 18.55
CA HIS A 125 -0.03 -1.77 18.59
C HIS A 125 -0.02 -3.15 17.89
N SER A 126 -1.18 -3.69 17.52
CA SER A 126 -1.33 -4.93 16.75
C SER A 126 -1.10 -4.75 15.25
N LEU A 127 -1.01 -3.50 14.75
CA LEU A 127 -0.86 -3.23 13.32
C LEU A 127 0.44 -3.79 12.77
N THR A 128 0.31 -4.56 11.69
CA THR A 128 1.43 -5.10 10.90
C THR A 128 1.51 -4.48 9.50
N HIS A 129 0.36 -4.03 8.96
CA HIS A 129 0.27 -3.43 7.63
C HIS A 129 -0.44 -2.07 7.72
N LEU A 130 0.24 -1.03 7.26
CA LEU A 130 -0.27 0.34 7.26
C LEU A 130 -0.01 1.02 5.91
N ILE A 131 -1.09 1.48 5.29
CA ILE A 131 -1.04 2.21 4.03
C ILE A 131 -1.67 3.59 4.24
N PHE A 132 -0.89 4.63 4.02
CA PHE A 132 -1.36 6.00 4.00
C PHE A 132 -1.77 6.43 2.59
N GLY A 133 -2.81 7.26 2.52
CA GLY A 133 -3.26 7.90 1.29
C GLY A 133 -2.37 9.05 0.84
N LEU A 134 -2.75 9.70 -0.26
CA LEU A 134 -1.91 10.68 -0.94
C LEU A 134 -1.55 11.88 -0.06
N ASP A 135 -2.52 12.47 0.67
CA ASP A 135 -2.34 13.74 1.39
C ASP A 135 -1.73 13.60 2.78
N PHE A 136 -1.47 12.37 3.25
CA PHE A 136 -0.92 12.17 4.59
C PHE A 136 0.45 12.82 4.73
N ASN A 137 0.57 13.75 5.68
CA ASN A 137 1.81 14.47 5.99
C ASN A 137 1.87 14.88 7.49
N ARG A 138 1.74 13.91 8.40
CA ARG A 138 1.80 14.13 9.86
C ARG A 138 2.99 13.42 10.47
N ASP A 139 3.28 13.77 11.73
CA ASP A 139 4.28 13.11 12.56
C ASP A 139 4.03 11.59 12.65
N ILE A 140 5.10 10.81 12.54
CA ILE A 140 5.09 9.35 12.57
C ILE A 140 5.97 8.77 13.69
N SER A 141 6.44 9.60 14.61
CA SER A 141 7.36 9.19 15.70
C SER A 141 6.81 8.09 16.60
N ASN A 142 5.48 7.95 16.67
CA ASN A 142 4.77 6.99 17.51
C ASN A 142 4.09 5.86 16.72
N LEU A 143 4.53 5.55 15.52
CA LEU A 143 3.98 4.41 14.78
C LEU A 143 4.23 3.08 15.52
N PRO A 144 3.29 2.12 15.43
CA PRO A 144 3.44 0.82 16.09
C PRO A 144 4.72 0.08 15.68
N SER A 145 5.49 -0.39 16.67
CA SER A 145 6.73 -1.15 16.43
C SER A 145 6.52 -2.54 15.80
N SER A 146 5.28 -3.04 15.82
CA SER A 146 4.85 -4.28 15.17
C SER A 146 4.74 -4.21 13.64
N LEU A 147 4.81 -3.00 13.05
CA LEU A 147 4.68 -2.82 11.61
C LEU A 147 5.78 -3.55 10.84
N THR A 148 5.34 -4.33 9.86
CA THR A 148 6.19 -5.05 8.88
C THR A 148 6.06 -4.46 7.47
N HIS A 149 4.91 -3.83 7.16
CA HIS A 149 4.63 -3.22 5.88
C HIS A 149 4.14 -1.78 6.08
N LEU A 150 4.82 -0.82 5.47
CA LEU A 150 4.51 0.60 5.58
C LEU A 150 4.58 1.27 4.21
N THR A 151 3.47 1.90 3.82
CA THR A 151 3.39 2.66 2.57
C THR A 151 2.99 4.09 2.88
N PHE A 152 3.79 5.03 2.41
CA PHE A 152 3.49 6.46 2.44
C PHE A 152 2.94 6.94 1.10
N GLY A 153 1.96 7.85 1.16
CA GLY A 153 1.44 8.56 0.00
C GLY A 153 2.41 9.64 -0.52
N ASN A 154 2.01 10.28 -1.63
CA ASN A 154 2.92 11.20 -2.33
C ASN A 154 3.27 12.47 -1.54
N CYS A 155 2.36 12.98 -0.69
CA CYS A 155 2.59 14.22 0.03
C CYS A 155 3.40 14.07 1.33
N PHE A 156 3.72 12.83 1.75
CA PHE A 156 4.48 12.60 2.97
C PHE A 156 5.89 13.18 2.87
N ASN A 157 6.22 14.10 3.78
CA ASN A 157 7.53 14.74 3.88
C ASN A 157 7.87 15.17 5.31
N GLN A 158 7.60 14.32 6.30
CA GLN A 158 7.96 14.54 7.71
C GLN A 158 9.24 13.79 8.07
N ASP A 159 9.74 14.01 9.28
CA ASP A 159 10.88 13.28 9.82
C ASP A 159 10.61 11.77 9.84
N ALA A 160 11.50 11.01 9.23
CA ALA A 160 11.48 9.54 9.18
C ALA A 160 12.83 8.96 9.66
N SER A 161 13.52 9.67 10.55
CA SER A 161 14.79 9.22 11.14
C SER A 161 14.62 7.98 12.02
N VAL A 162 13.41 7.78 12.59
CA VAL A 162 13.04 6.63 13.40
C VAL A 162 11.81 5.95 12.80
N LEU A 163 12.02 4.87 12.09
CA LEU A 163 10.96 4.00 11.55
C LEU A 163 10.82 2.72 12.37
N PRO A 164 9.64 2.05 12.36
CA PRO A 164 9.43 0.78 13.05
C PRO A 164 10.50 -0.28 12.68
N PRO A 165 11.14 -0.92 13.69
CA PRO A 165 12.33 -1.75 13.44
C PRO A 165 12.05 -3.08 12.75
N LEU A 166 10.79 -3.56 12.76
CA LEU A 166 10.40 -4.84 12.14
C LEU A 166 9.98 -4.69 10.67
N LEU A 167 10.10 -3.50 10.08
CA LEU A 167 9.73 -3.29 8.69
C LEU A 167 10.54 -4.19 7.76
N THR A 168 9.81 -4.89 6.89
CA THR A 168 10.34 -5.71 5.79
C THR A 168 10.00 -5.10 4.42
N HIS A 169 8.89 -4.33 4.35
CA HIS A 169 8.43 -3.65 3.13
C HIS A 169 8.20 -2.17 3.43
N LEU A 170 8.84 -1.32 2.65
CA LEU A 170 8.77 0.14 2.82
C LEU A 170 8.60 0.82 1.46
N ILE A 171 7.59 1.70 1.36
CA ILE A 171 7.31 2.45 0.15
C ILE A 171 7.22 3.94 0.49
N PHE A 172 8.01 4.77 -0.20
CA PHE A 172 7.92 6.22 -0.14
C PHE A 172 7.24 6.80 -1.38
N GLY A 173 6.41 7.81 -1.18
CA GLY A 173 5.79 8.62 -2.23
C GLY A 173 6.76 9.63 -2.86
N THR A 174 6.25 10.48 -3.75
CA THR A 174 7.07 11.31 -4.65
C THR A 174 7.75 12.51 -3.98
N HIS A 175 7.14 13.09 -2.93
CA HIS A 175 7.65 14.33 -2.32
C HIS A 175 8.62 14.11 -1.15
N PHE A 176 8.91 12.87 -0.77
CA PHE A 176 9.76 12.59 0.38
C PHE A 176 11.23 12.96 0.09
N ASN A 177 11.75 13.98 0.80
CA ASN A 177 13.12 14.48 0.65
C ASN A 177 13.89 14.63 1.97
N LYS A 178 13.35 14.11 3.09
CA LYS A 178 14.00 14.17 4.39
C LYS A 178 15.03 13.07 4.56
N GLN A 179 15.92 13.25 5.53
CA GLN A 179 16.82 12.20 5.95
C GLN A 179 16.01 11.04 6.52
N CYS A 180 16.39 9.81 6.16
CA CYS A 180 15.76 8.60 6.62
C CYS A 180 16.80 7.49 6.76
N ASN A 181 16.75 6.81 7.90
CA ASN A 181 17.51 5.58 8.10
C ASN A 181 16.59 4.40 7.79
N VAL A 182 16.76 3.80 6.63
CA VAL A 182 15.99 2.59 6.27
C VAL A 182 16.29 1.48 7.26
N PRO A 183 15.27 0.88 7.94
CA PRO A 183 15.49 -0.15 8.94
C PRO A 183 16.22 -1.38 8.39
N PRO A 184 17.06 -2.04 9.24
CA PRO A 184 17.95 -3.11 8.78
C PRO A 184 17.25 -4.43 8.39
N ASN A 185 15.94 -4.54 8.61
CA ASN A 185 15.13 -5.69 8.20
C ASN A 185 14.39 -5.48 6.87
N VAL A 186 14.45 -4.29 6.27
CA VAL A 186 13.76 -3.99 5.01
C VAL A 186 14.39 -4.80 3.88
N LYS A 187 13.58 -5.64 3.25
CA LYS A 187 13.94 -6.48 2.10
C LYS A 187 13.43 -5.92 0.78
N TYR A 188 12.24 -5.33 0.80
CA TYR A 188 11.62 -4.65 -0.32
C TYR A 188 11.55 -3.15 -0.04
N LEU A 189 12.13 -2.34 -0.92
CA LEU A 189 12.07 -0.89 -0.87
C LEU A 189 11.59 -0.34 -2.20
N ARG A 190 10.55 0.51 -2.17
CA ARG A 190 10.14 1.29 -3.33
C ARG A 190 10.31 2.77 -3.07
N LEU A 191 10.99 3.46 -3.99
CA LEU A 191 11.23 4.89 -3.95
C LEU A 191 10.58 5.55 -5.17
N ASN A 192 9.53 6.35 -4.94
CA ASN A 192 8.97 7.20 -6.00
C ASN A 192 9.63 8.59 -6.02
N CYS A 193 10.55 8.89 -5.11
CA CYS A 193 11.17 10.19 -4.87
C CYS A 193 12.67 10.20 -5.20
N ASN A 194 13.19 11.39 -5.47
CA ASN A 194 14.63 11.65 -5.65
C ASN A 194 15.29 11.93 -4.29
N ASN A 195 15.50 10.90 -3.47
CA ASN A 195 16.09 11.02 -2.15
C ASN A 195 17.51 10.44 -2.10
N LEU A 196 18.52 11.32 -2.23
CA LEU A 196 19.94 10.96 -2.18
C LEU A 196 20.37 10.36 -0.83
N TYR A 197 19.76 10.77 0.28
CA TYR A 197 20.10 10.22 1.61
C TYR A 197 19.80 8.73 1.67
N ILE A 198 18.64 8.32 1.15
CA ILE A 198 18.26 6.90 1.13
C ILE A 198 19.16 6.11 0.19
N ILE A 199 19.33 6.56 -1.08
CA ILE A 199 20.11 5.81 -2.08
C ILE A 199 21.57 5.61 -1.65
N ASN A 200 22.17 6.60 -1.01
CA ASN A 200 23.56 6.49 -0.55
C ASN A 200 23.75 5.73 0.77
N SER A 201 22.68 5.37 1.46
CA SER A 201 22.72 4.70 2.76
C SER A 201 21.82 3.45 2.85
N LEU A 202 21.58 2.81 1.71
CA LEU A 202 20.78 1.58 1.68
C LEU A 202 21.40 0.48 2.53
N PRO A 203 20.65 -0.18 3.42
CA PRO A 203 21.18 -1.28 4.23
C PRO A 203 21.36 -2.55 3.37
N ASN A 204 22.31 -3.40 3.77
CA ASN A 204 22.57 -4.69 3.13
C ASN A 204 21.45 -5.74 3.30
N SER A 205 20.30 -5.36 3.84
CA SER A 205 19.11 -6.20 3.89
C SER A 205 18.21 -6.06 2.65
N VAL A 206 18.30 -4.94 1.92
CA VAL A 206 17.46 -4.68 0.74
C VAL A 206 17.85 -5.64 -0.38
N ALA A 207 16.94 -6.55 -0.69
CA ALA A 207 17.11 -7.53 -1.76
C ALA A 207 16.37 -7.11 -3.04
N GLU A 208 15.29 -6.34 -2.92
CA GLU A 208 14.49 -5.85 -4.03
C GLU A 208 14.33 -4.33 -3.91
N LEU A 209 14.78 -3.60 -4.95
CA LEU A 209 14.65 -2.17 -5.08
C LEU A 209 13.75 -1.84 -6.28
N GLU A 210 12.66 -1.11 -6.03
CA GLU A 210 11.79 -0.59 -7.09
C GLU A 210 11.88 0.94 -7.15
N LEU A 211 12.18 1.46 -8.33
CA LEU A 211 12.26 2.87 -8.65
C LEU A 211 10.95 3.31 -9.31
N GLY A 212 10.23 4.22 -8.67
CA GLY A 212 8.93 4.69 -9.13
C GLY A 212 9.01 5.72 -10.26
N SER A 213 7.85 6.34 -10.56
CA SER A 213 7.68 7.23 -11.72
C SER A 213 8.61 8.44 -11.73
N ASP A 214 8.84 9.04 -10.55
CA ASP A 214 9.54 10.32 -10.43
C ASP A 214 11.02 10.15 -10.02
N PHE A 215 11.46 8.90 -9.82
CA PHE A 215 12.84 8.61 -9.47
C PHE A 215 13.75 8.83 -10.67
N ASN A 216 14.80 9.66 -10.50
CA ASN A 216 15.74 10.00 -11.57
C ASN A 216 17.15 10.31 -11.03
N LEU A 217 17.66 9.51 -10.10
CA LEU A 217 19.01 9.61 -9.55
C LEU A 217 19.92 8.54 -10.13
N GLU A 218 21.23 8.78 -10.12
CA GLU A 218 22.24 7.78 -10.43
C GLU A 218 22.31 6.68 -9.35
N LEU A 219 22.67 5.47 -9.75
CA LEU A 219 22.73 4.27 -8.89
C LEU A 219 24.16 3.79 -8.68
N ASN A 220 25.08 4.70 -8.38
CA ASN A 220 26.51 4.40 -8.37
C ASN A 220 26.99 3.54 -7.19
N ASN A 221 26.21 3.43 -6.09
CA ASN A 221 26.63 2.77 -4.85
C ASN A 221 25.55 1.84 -4.28
N LEU A 222 24.92 1.05 -5.13
CA LEU A 222 23.95 0.07 -4.64
C LEU A 222 24.62 -1.04 -3.84
N PRO A 223 24.03 -1.48 -2.71
CA PRO A 223 24.57 -2.61 -1.92
C PRO A 223 24.50 -3.91 -2.72
N THR A 224 25.46 -4.80 -2.46
CA THR A 224 25.57 -6.11 -3.12
C THR A 224 24.44 -7.08 -2.77
N SER A 225 23.61 -6.75 -1.80
CA SER A 225 22.42 -7.50 -1.42
C SER A 225 21.26 -7.40 -2.42
N ILE A 226 21.27 -6.35 -3.27
CA ILE A 226 20.19 -6.15 -4.24
C ILE A 226 20.29 -7.19 -5.34
N LYS A 227 19.26 -8.04 -5.42
CA LYS A 227 19.12 -9.08 -6.44
C LYS A 227 18.14 -8.68 -7.52
N ILE A 228 17.16 -7.86 -7.19
CA ILE A 228 16.10 -7.44 -8.11
C ILE A 228 16.06 -5.92 -8.15
N LEU A 229 16.27 -5.37 -9.35
CA LEU A 229 16.10 -3.95 -9.62
C LEU A 229 14.95 -3.75 -10.60
N ARG A 230 13.89 -3.04 -10.16
CA ARG A 230 12.76 -2.69 -11.02
C ARG A 230 12.70 -1.18 -11.24
N ILE A 231 12.67 -0.78 -12.49
CA ILE A 231 12.37 0.60 -12.89
C ILE A 231 10.93 0.65 -13.39
N TYR A 232 10.12 1.55 -12.83
CA TYR A 232 8.70 1.64 -13.17
C TYR A 232 8.50 1.78 -14.68
N LYS A 233 7.66 0.93 -15.25
CA LYS A 233 7.47 0.76 -16.70
C LYS A 233 7.27 2.05 -17.50
N TYR A 234 6.58 3.03 -16.92
CA TYR A 234 6.25 4.30 -17.59
C TYR A 234 7.01 5.50 -17.01
N SER A 235 8.09 5.29 -16.27
CA SER A 235 8.97 6.37 -15.83
C SER A 235 9.82 6.90 -16.99
N ASP A 236 10.32 8.12 -16.83
CA ASP A 236 11.29 8.71 -17.76
C ASP A 236 12.74 8.48 -17.32
N TYR A 237 12.98 7.51 -16.43
CA TYR A 237 14.31 7.19 -15.93
C TYR A 237 15.23 6.79 -17.10
N ASN A 238 16.34 7.51 -17.21
CA ASN A 238 17.33 7.27 -18.27
C ASN A 238 18.76 7.60 -17.77
N MET A 239 19.05 7.30 -16.49
CA MET A 239 20.41 7.40 -15.95
C MET A 239 21.24 6.21 -16.39
N ASP A 240 22.57 6.33 -16.27
CA ASP A 240 23.49 5.27 -16.58
C ASP A 240 23.34 4.09 -15.60
N LEU A 241 23.40 2.87 -16.10
CA LEU A 241 23.34 1.63 -15.34
C LEU A 241 24.64 0.79 -15.42
N ASN A 242 25.76 1.40 -15.82
CA ASN A 242 27.03 0.67 -15.95
C ASN A 242 27.72 0.38 -14.61
N CYS A 243 27.20 0.92 -13.49
CA CYS A 243 27.69 0.70 -12.14
C CYS A 243 26.84 -0.28 -11.31
N LEU A 244 26.00 -1.09 -11.97
CA LEU A 244 25.17 -2.07 -11.26
C LEU A 244 26.03 -3.15 -10.61
N PRO A 245 25.69 -3.61 -9.38
CA PRO A 245 26.39 -4.72 -8.73
C PRO A 245 26.22 -6.03 -9.51
N ASP A 246 27.28 -6.85 -9.53
CA ASP A 246 27.28 -8.16 -10.19
C ASP A 246 26.28 -9.16 -9.61
N PHE A 247 25.76 -8.90 -8.43
CA PHE A 247 24.80 -9.77 -7.73
C PHE A 247 23.34 -9.57 -8.16
N ILE A 248 23.05 -8.64 -9.08
CA ILE A 248 21.71 -8.48 -9.64
C ILE A 248 21.36 -9.70 -10.49
N GLU A 249 20.25 -10.34 -10.13
CA GLU A 249 19.71 -11.52 -10.79
C GLU A 249 18.55 -11.17 -11.76
N GLU A 250 17.81 -10.09 -11.47
CA GLU A 250 16.68 -9.66 -12.27
C GLU A 250 16.69 -8.15 -12.46
N LEU A 251 16.59 -7.67 -13.70
CA LEU A 251 16.56 -6.26 -14.09
C LEU A 251 15.33 -5.96 -14.91
N HIS A 252 14.50 -4.99 -14.45
CA HIS A 252 13.37 -4.48 -15.20
C HIS A 252 13.64 -3.06 -15.64
N LEU A 253 13.73 -2.84 -16.94
CA LEU A 253 13.86 -1.53 -17.55
C LEU A 253 12.51 -0.92 -17.85
N ASN A 254 12.42 0.41 -17.72
CA ASN A 254 11.24 1.15 -18.16
C ASN A 254 11.13 1.15 -19.70
N LYS A 255 9.94 1.48 -20.18
CA LYS A 255 9.63 1.50 -21.64
C LYS A 255 10.53 2.43 -22.45
N TYR A 256 11.00 3.51 -21.83
CA TYR A 256 11.72 4.59 -22.53
C TYR A 256 13.22 4.57 -22.30
N TYR A 257 13.76 3.55 -21.64
CA TYR A 257 15.20 3.41 -21.42
C TYR A 257 15.94 3.20 -22.74
N LYS A 258 16.95 4.03 -23.01
CA LYS A 258 17.66 4.06 -24.29
C LYS A 258 19.19 3.96 -24.17
N LYS A 259 19.73 3.97 -22.97
CA LYS A 259 21.18 3.86 -22.79
C LYS A 259 21.65 2.41 -22.89
N ARG A 260 22.83 2.23 -23.45
CA ARG A 260 23.49 0.91 -23.48
C ARG A 260 24.04 0.58 -22.09
N ILE A 261 23.83 -0.63 -21.63
CA ILE A 261 24.41 -1.18 -20.39
C ILE A 261 25.67 -1.91 -20.81
N LEU A 262 26.83 -1.28 -20.58
CA LEU A 262 28.13 -1.83 -20.99
C LEU A 262 28.65 -2.89 -20.01
N HIS A 263 28.30 -2.74 -18.72
CA HIS A 263 28.58 -3.72 -17.70
C HIS A 263 27.31 -4.49 -17.33
N ILE A 264 27.16 -5.67 -17.90
CA ILE A 264 26.05 -6.57 -17.60
C ILE A 264 26.42 -7.35 -16.33
N PRO A 265 25.59 -7.30 -15.25
CA PRO A 265 25.88 -8.02 -14.01
C PRO A 265 26.10 -9.53 -14.26
N HIS A 266 27.16 -10.10 -13.69
CA HIS A 266 27.54 -11.51 -13.93
C HIS A 266 26.45 -12.52 -13.52
N ASN A 267 25.66 -12.19 -12.51
CA ASN A 267 24.58 -13.07 -12.02
C ASN A 267 23.23 -12.79 -12.65
N LEU A 268 23.15 -11.91 -13.67
CA LEU A 268 21.89 -11.56 -14.31
C LEU A 268 21.30 -12.77 -15.04
N LYS A 269 20.11 -13.19 -14.62
CA LYS A 269 19.35 -14.32 -15.18
C LYS A 269 18.18 -13.87 -16.04
N LYS A 270 17.63 -12.68 -15.71
CA LYS A 270 16.41 -12.19 -16.34
C LYS A 270 16.46 -10.69 -16.58
N ILE A 271 16.11 -10.29 -17.80
CA ILE A 271 15.83 -8.89 -18.12
C ILE A 271 14.41 -8.75 -18.65
N VAL A 272 13.69 -7.75 -18.14
CA VAL A 272 12.38 -7.34 -18.64
C VAL A 272 12.54 -5.96 -19.25
N CYS A 273 12.32 -5.84 -20.55
CA CYS A 273 12.46 -4.57 -21.25
C CYS A 273 11.42 -4.43 -22.37
N HIS A 274 11.28 -3.25 -22.91
CA HIS A 274 10.42 -3.04 -24.06
C HIS A 274 11.07 -3.62 -25.31
N LYS A 275 10.27 -4.21 -26.21
CA LYS A 275 10.75 -4.82 -27.49
C LYS A 275 11.60 -3.88 -28.37
N ASP A 276 11.42 -2.57 -28.22
CA ASP A 276 12.16 -1.55 -28.97
C ASP A 276 13.40 -1.06 -28.21
N TYR A 277 13.86 -1.75 -27.14
CA TYR A 277 15.10 -1.43 -26.47
C TYR A 277 16.28 -1.67 -27.43
N PRO A 278 17.10 -0.63 -27.76
CA PRO A 278 18.06 -0.72 -28.86
C PRO A 278 19.18 -1.73 -28.67
N TYR A 279 19.47 -2.10 -27.44
CA TYR A 279 20.61 -2.96 -27.06
C TYR A 279 20.18 -4.31 -26.49
N ILE A 280 18.98 -4.75 -26.81
CA ILE A 280 18.43 -6.02 -26.31
C ILE A 280 19.33 -7.24 -26.67
N ASN A 281 20.00 -7.18 -27.82
CA ASN A 281 20.88 -8.26 -28.29
C ASN A 281 22.15 -8.43 -27.43
N ASP A 282 22.54 -7.43 -26.67
CA ASP A 282 23.71 -7.53 -25.78
C ASP A 282 23.45 -8.58 -24.68
N PHE A 283 22.18 -8.85 -24.32
CA PHE A 283 21.81 -9.83 -23.29
C PHE A 283 21.71 -11.26 -23.81
N VAL A 284 21.48 -11.46 -25.10
CA VAL A 284 21.36 -12.80 -25.71
C VAL A 284 22.68 -13.60 -25.58
N THR A 285 23.81 -12.91 -25.63
CA THR A 285 25.14 -13.53 -25.52
C THR A 285 25.50 -13.95 -24.10
N HIS A 286 24.68 -13.64 -23.10
CA HIS A 286 24.92 -13.89 -21.67
C HIS A 286 23.95 -14.93 -21.08
N ASP A 287 23.21 -15.69 -21.90
CA ASP A 287 22.19 -16.66 -21.45
C ASP A 287 21.11 -16.05 -20.54
N VAL A 288 20.76 -14.78 -20.76
CA VAL A 288 19.77 -14.06 -19.99
C VAL A 288 18.39 -14.22 -20.60
N GLU A 289 17.39 -14.59 -19.78
CA GLU A 289 15.99 -14.64 -20.23
C GLU A 289 15.46 -13.23 -20.50
N ILE A 290 14.84 -13.01 -21.68
CA ILE A 290 14.34 -11.72 -22.15
C ILE A 290 12.82 -11.74 -22.21
N TYR A 291 12.15 -10.76 -21.59
CA TYR A 291 10.69 -10.63 -21.52
C TYR A 291 10.19 -9.27 -21.96
#